data_29588f7c6b9817170034bfcf89b0a2e4
#
_entry.id   29588f7c6b9817170034bfcf89b0a2e4
#
_cell.length_a   1.000
_cell.length_b   1.000
_cell.length_c   1.000
_cell.angle_alpha   90.00
_cell.angle_beta   90.00
_cell.angle_gamma   90.00
#
_symmetry.space_group_name_H-M   'P 1'
#
loop_
_entity.id
_entity.type
_entity.pdbx_description
1 polymer ?
#
loop_
_entity_poly.entity_id
_entity_poly.type
_entity_poly.pdbx_seq_one_letter_code
_entity_poly.pdbx_strand_id
1 'polypeptide(L)'
;MYFAALKGLTKYQAEEKCGELLELTGLSEVAGKKLKTYSGGMRQRIGIAQALINDPKILVLDEPTSGLDPAERAKFRNIIGGLSKNRIILLSTHIVSDIEYIADRIVLMKNGEVSLEGAAESICGSISGMVWECAVAQAEADELIAKHVVTNLHNTHGGVALRIVSEARPTADAVCAEPKLEDLYLYHFRRELGNEPYKA
;
A
#
# COMPACT_ATOMS: atom_id res chain seq x y z
N MET A 1 -12.09 25.85 -8.10
CA MET A 1 -12.67 26.75 -9.13
C MET A 1 -11.86 26.76 -10.43
N TYR A 2 -10.57 27.11 -10.46
CA TYR A 2 -9.77 27.19 -11.70
C TYR A 2 -9.81 25.89 -12.54
N PHE A 3 -9.53 24.74 -11.93
CA PHE A 3 -9.58 23.45 -12.64
C PHE A 3 -10.98 23.06 -13.12
N ALA A 4 -12.02 23.44 -12.38
CA ALA A 4 -13.39 23.21 -12.81
C ALA A 4 -13.73 24.02 -14.06
N ALA A 5 -13.29 25.27 -14.12
CA ALA A 5 -13.44 26.11 -15.31
C ALA A 5 -12.68 25.54 -16.51
N LEU A 6 -11.43 25.06 -16.32
CA LEU A 6 -10.65 24.41 -17.38
C LEU A 6 -11.34 23.14 -17.92
N LYS A 7 -12.14 22.47 -17.10
CA LYS A 7 -12.91 21.29 -17.46
C LYS A 7 -14.33 21.61 -17.98
N GLY A 8 -14.62 22.88 -18.23
CA GLY A 8 -15.85 23.33 -18.88
C GLY A 8 -17.07 23.45 -17.98
N LEU A 9 -16.91 23.37 -16.63
CA LEU A 9 -18.02 23.56 -15.71
C LEU A 9 -18.40 25.04 -15.64
N THR A 10 -19.69 25.32 -15.61
CA THR A 10 -20.21 26.66 -15.29
C THR A 10 -19.85 27.04 -13.86
N LYS A 11 -19.90 28.33 -13.52
CA LYS A 11 -19.58 28.79 -12.16
C LYS A 11 -20.43 28.08 -11.10
N TYR A 12 -21.73 27.95 -11.35
CA TYR A 12 -22.67 27.27 -10.43
C TYR A 12 -22.30 25.79 -10.23
N GLN A 13 -22.13 25.05 -11.33
CA GLN A 13 -21.69 23.64 -11.26
C GLN A 13 -20.34 23.47 -10.56
N ALA A 14 -19.42 24.40 -10.79
CA ALA A 14 -18.10 24.36 -10.15
C ALA A 14 -18.20 24.61 -8.64
N GLU A 15 -19.04 25.52 -8.17
CA GLU A 15 -19.24 25.80 -6.75
C GLU A 15 -19.85 24.60 -6.04
N GLU A 16 -20.91 24.01 -6.60
CA GLU A 16 -21.56 22.80 -6.09
C GLU A 16 -20.58 21.62 -6.03
N LYS A 17 -19.93 21.31 -7.16
CA LYS A 17 -18.99 20.19 -7.26
C LYS A 17 -17.76 20.35 -6.37
N CYS A 18 -17.21 21.55 -6.25
CA CYS A 18 -16.11 21.80 -5.34
C CYS A 18 -16.53 21.62 -3.88
N GLY A 19 -17.73 22.03 -3.50
CA GLY A 19 -18.28 21.78 -2.15
C GLY A 19 -18.34 20.30 -1.82
N GLU A 20 -18.97 19.50 -2.68
CA GLU A 20 -19.06 18.03 -2.53
C GLU A 20 -17.68 17.37 -2.41
N LEU A 21 -16.74 17.75 -3.27
CA LEU A 21 -15.41 17.15 -3.29
C LEU A 21 -14.55 17.55 -2.09
N LEU A 22 -14.69 18.77 -1.59
CA LEU A 22 -14.02 19.21 -0.37
C LEU A 22 -14.59 18.50 0.86
N GLU A 23 -15.88 18.25 0.91
CA GLU A 23 -16.51 17.46 1.96
C GLU A 23 -16.02 16.00 1.90
N LEU A 24 -16.09 15.35 0.73
CA LEU A 24 -15.61 13.98 0.49
C LEU A 24 -14.16 13.79 0.96
N THR A 25 -13.31 14.79 0.70
CA THR A 25 -11.89 14.73 1.05
C THR A 25 -11.55 15.30 2.44
N GLY A 26 -12.56 15.75 3.20
CA GLY A 26 -12.40 16.32 4.55
C GLY A 26 -11.59 17.60 4.56
N LEU A 27 -11.76 18.47 3.55
CA LEU A 27 -11.03 19.74 3.40
C LEU A 27 -11.93 20.97 3.49
N SER A 28 -13.21 20.82 3.81
CA SER A 28 -14.19 21.94 3.85
C SER A 28 -13.74 23.09 4.78
N GLU A 29 -13.25 22.78 5.98
CA GLU A 29 -12.83 23.79 6.97
C GLU A 29 -11.59 24.59 6.53
N VAL A 30 -10.81 24.05 5.60
CA VAL A 30 -9.58 24.68 5.12
C VAL A 30 -9.67 25.19 3.69
N ALA A 31 -10.85 25.12 3.08
CA ALA A 31 -11.09 25.50 1.68
C ALA A 31 -10.62 26.92 1.33
N GLY A 32 -10.71 27.87 2.27
CA GLY A 32 -10.26 29.26 2.09
C GLY A 32 -8.76 29.49 2.28
N LYS A 33 -7.99 28.48 2.72
CA LYS A 33 -6.55 28.62 2.94
C LYS A 33 -5.77 28.47 1.64
N LYS A 34 -4.58 29.09 1.57
CA LYS A 34 -3.69 28.94 0.42
C LYS A 34 -3.10 27.53 0.38
N LEU A 35 -3.03 26.90 -0.79
CA LEU A 35 -2.48 25.54 -0.97
C LEU A 35 -1.05 25.37 -0.41
N LYS A 36 -0.24 26.43 -0.42
CA LYS A 36 1.11 26.39 0.18
C LYS A 36 1.12 26.09 1.68
N THR A 37 0.00 26.31 2.39
CA THR A 37 -0.12 26.06 3.84
C THR A 37 -0.67 24.68 4.14
N TYR A 38 -1.00 23.87 3.11
CA TYR A 38 -1.52 22.53 3.28
C TYR A 38 -0.42 21.55 3.68
N SER A 39 -0.74 20.61 4.57
CA SER A 39 0.11 19.45 4.87
C SER A 39 0.28 18.54 3.65
N GLY A 40 1.20 17.57 3.72
CA GLY A 40 1.36 16.55 2.68
C GLY A 40 0.05 15.84 2.38
N GLY A 41 -0.62 15.30 3.41
CA GLY A 41 -1.89 14.61 3.27
C GLY A 41 -3.03 15.50 2.76
N MET A 42 -3.07 16.78 3.15
CA MET A 42 -4.04 17.73 2.59
C MET A 42 -3.79 17.97 1.10
N ARG A 43 -2.52 18.05 0.66
CA ARG A 43 -2.17 18.20 -0.76
C ARG A 43 -2.55 16.97 -1.58
N GLN A 44 -2.35 15.77 -1.05
CA GLN A 44 -2.80 14.54 -1.71
C GLN A 44 -4.32 14.51 -1.85
N ARG A 45 -5.06 14.81 -0.79
CA ARG A 45 -6.53 14.83 -0.81
C ARG A 45 -7.11 15.89 -1.76
N ILE A 46 -6.52 17.08 -1.86
CA ILE A 46 -6.97 18.07 -2.84
C ILE A 46 -6.63 17.63 -4.28
N GLY A 47 -5.54 16.88 -4.48
CA GLY A 47 -5.22 16.25 -5.76
C GLY A 47 -6.28 15.26 -6.21
N ILE A 48 -6.78 14.41 -5.30
CA ILE A 48 -7.91 13.51 -5.56
C ILE A 48 -9.16 14.31 -5.92
N ALA A 49 -9.52 15.33 -5.11
CA ALA A 49 -10.65 16.20 -5.38
C ALA A 49 -10.57 16.83 -6.78
N GLN A 50 -9.38 17.30 -7.17
CA GLN A 50 -9.12 17.84 -8.50
C GLN A 50 -9.32 16.80 -9.60
N ALA A 51 -8.85 15.57 -9.43
CA ALA A 51 -9.00 14.49 -10.39
C ALA A 51 -10.48 14.11 -10.60
N LEU A 52 -11.30 14.24 -9.56
CA LEU A 52 -12.72 13.88 -9.53
C LEU A 52 -13.67 14.95 -10.09
N ILE A 53 -13.20 16.15 -10.44
CA ILE A 53 -14.04 17.28 -10.87
C ILE A 53 -15.02 16.91 -11.98
N ASN A 54 -14.59 16.10 -12.97
CA ASN A 54 -15.41 15.68 -14.12
C ASN A 54 -16.03 14.29 -13.94
N ASP A 55 -16.08 13.79 -12.74
CA ASP A 55 -16.62 12.47 -12.44
C ASP A 55 -16.09 11.36 -13.37
N PRO A 56 -14.75 11.15 -13.43
CA PRO A 56 -14.15 10.21 -14.36
C PRO A 56 -14.55 8.77 -14.01
N LYS A 57 -14.76 7.94 -15.05
CA LYS A 57 -14.99 6.50 -14.89
C LYS A 57 -13.71 5.74 -14.51
N ILE A 58 -12.55 6.29 -14.89
CA ILE A 58 -11.23 5.71 -14.62
C ILE A 58 -10.40 6.77 -13.90
N LEU A 59 -9.90 6.42 -12.71
CA LEU A 59 -9.01 7.26 -11.90
C LEU A 59 -7.64 6.58 -11.82
N VAL A 60 -6.58 7.31 -12.20
CA VAL A 60 -5.20 6.83 -12.12
C VAL A 60 -4.48 7.60 -11.02
N LEU A 61 -3.89 6.89 -10.08
CA LEU A 61 -3.19 7.43 -8.91
C LEU A 61 -1.80 6.81 -8.84
N ASP A 62 -0.78 7.65 -8.92
CA ASP A 62 0.61 7.24 -8.84
C ASP A 62 1.18 7.59 -7.45
N GLU A 63 1.61 6.57 -6.70
CA GLU A 63 2.17 6.68 -5.33
C GLU A 63 1.38 7.60 -4.39
N PRO A 64 0.04 7.49 -4.31
CA PRO A 64 -0.79 8.51 -3.68
C PRO A 64 -0.67 8.57 -2.15
N THR A 65 -0.06 7.57 -1.51
CA THR A 65 0.13 7.49 -0.06
C THR A 65 1.57 7.74 0.38
N SER A 66 2.48 7.95 -0.58
CA SER A 66 3.89 8.21 -0.29
C SER A 66 4.08 9.45 0.58
N GLY A 67 4.86 9.32 1.66
CA GLY A 67 5.13 10.41 2.59
C GLY A 67 3.95 10.80 3.51
N LEU A 68 2.86 10.04 3.53
CA LEU A 68 1.76 10.24 4.46
C LEU A 68 2.02 9.52 5.79
N ASP A 69 1.57 10.11 6.89
CA ASP A 69 1.51 9.44 8.18
C ASP A 69 0.40 8.35 8.20
N PRO A 70 0.41 7.42 9.17
CA PRO A 70 -0.56 6.31 9.23
C PRO A 70 -2.03 6.76 9.28
N ALA A 71 -2.33 7.88 9.95
CA ALA A 71 -3.69 8.40 10.05
C ALA A 71 -4.19 8.95 8.70
N GLU A 72 -3.34 9.68 7.98
CA GLU A 72 -3.65 10.17 6.64
C GLU A 72 -3.78 9.02 5.62
N ARG A 73 -2.97 7.97 5.72
CA ARG A 73 -3.13 6.75 4.90
C ARG A 73 -4.47 6.07 5.13
N ALA A 74 -4.91 5.96 6.40
CA ALA A 74 -6.22 5.37 6.71
C ALA A 74 -7.36 6.19 6.09
N LYS A 75 -7.31 7.53 6.19
CA LYS A 75 -8.28 8.42 5.53
C LYS A 75 -8.28 8.25 4.01
N PHE A 76 -7.10 8.17 3.41
CA PHE A 76 -6.95 7.93 1.97
C PHE A 76 -7.61 6.61 1.56
N ARG A 77 -7.30 5.49 2.23
CA ARG A 77 -7.91 4.19 1.95
C ARG A 77 -9.44 4.23 2.01
N ASN A 78 -10.01 4.90 3.01
CA ASN A 78 -11.45 5.06 3.13
C ASN A 78 -12.06 5.84 1.95
N ILE A 79 -11.40 6.92 1.52
CA ILE A 79 -11.84 7.69 0.34
C ILE A 79 -11.82 6.80 -0.91
N ILE A 80 -10.71 6.08 -1.16
CA ILE A 80 -10.56 5.22 -2.34
C ILE A 80 -11.58 4.08 -2.33
N GLY A 81 -11.76 3.39 -1.18
CA GLY A 81 -12.77 2.34 -1.03
C GLY A 81 -14.21 2.84 -1.27
N GLY A 82 -14.52 4.08 -0.90
CA GLY A 82 -15.80 4.70 -1.23
C GLY A 82 -15.96 4.99 -2.73
N LEU A 83 -14.88 5.39 -3.38
CA LEU A 83 -14.87 5.75 -4.81
C LEU A 83 -14.90 4.53 -5.75
N SER A 84 -14.34 3.38 -5.33
CA SER A 84 -14.22 2.17 -6.17
C SER A 84 -15.56 1.55 -6.56
N LYS A 85 -16.63 1.84 -5.81
CA LYS A 85 -17.98 1.28 -6.06
C LYS A 85 -18.53 1.59 -7.46
N ASN A 86 -18.16 2.73 -8.05
CA ASN A 86 -18.75 3.23 -9.29
C ASN A 86 -17.71 3.59 -10.36
N ARG A 87 -16.44 3.25 -10.15
CA ARG A 87 -15.36 3.59 -11.08
C ARG A 87 -14.19 2.63 -10.98
N ILE A 88 -13.40 2.56 -12.03
CA ILE A 88 -12.14 1.82 -12.04
C ILE A 88 -11.07 2.72 -11.45
N ILE A 89 -10.35 2.23 -10.44
CA ILE A 89 -9.21 2.93 -9.84
C ILE A 89 -7.96 2.11 -10.13
N LEU A 90 -7.03 2.71 -10.87
CA LEU A 90 -5.69 2.17 -11.09
C LEU A 90 -4.74 2.91 -10.15
N LEU A 91 -4.15 2.17 -9.21
CA LEU A 91 -3.26 2.72 -8.20
C LEU A 91 -1.90 2.03 -8.26
N SER A 92 -0.82 2.81 -8.42
CA SER A 92 0.54 2.32 -8.25
C SER A 92 1.04 2.63 -6.86
N THR A 93 1.73 1.69 -6.22
CA THR A 93 2.40 1.89 -4.93
C THR A 93 3.43 0.81 -4.67
N HIS A 94 4.47 1.14 -3.90
CA HIS A 94 5.40 0.18 -3.30
C HIS A 94 5.02 -0.15 -1.84
N ILE A 95 3.96 0.45 -1.30
CA ILE A 95 3.51 0.24 0.07
C ILE A 95 2.41 -0.82 0.09
N VAL A 96 2.81 -2.06 0.29
CA VAL A 96 1.94 -3.24 0.20
C VAL A 96 0.74 -3.17 1.13
N SER A 97 0.94 -2.69 2.37
CA SER A 97 -0.12 -2.56 3.38
C SER A 97 -1.25 -1.58 3.00
N ASP A 98 -1.02 -0.70 2.02
CA ASP A 98 -2.05 0.23 1.59
C ASP A 98 -3.06 -0.39 0.62
N ILE A 99 -2.65 -1.42 -0.12
CA ILE A 99 -3.48 -2.08 -1.14
C ILE A 99 -4.11 -3.39 -0.67
N GLU A 100 -3.53 -4.07 0.31
CA GLU A 100 -3.97 -5.37 0.79
C GLU A 100 -5.47 -5.42 1.13
N TYR A 101 -6.03 -4.29 1.62
CA TYR A 101 -7.42 -4.20 2.05
C TYR A 101 -8.37 -3.50 1.07
N ILE A 102 -7.84 -2.88 0.00
CA ILE A 102 -8.67 -2.06 -0.91
C ILE A 102 -8.63 -2.53 -2.36
N ALA A 103 -7.66 -3.37 -2.73
CA ALA A 103 -7.48 -3.81 -4.10
C ALA A 103 -8.26 -5.10 -4.38
N ASP A 104 -9.17 -5.07 -5.34
CA ASP A 104 -9.85 -6.26 -5.86
C ASP A 104 -8.91 -7.11 -6.72
N ARG A 105 -7.97 -6.46 -7.41
CA ARG A 105 -6.98 -7.10 -8.28
C ARG A 105 -5.64 -6.42 -8.13
N ILE A 106 -4.60 -7.23 -7.99
CA ILE A 106 -3.22 -6.79 -7.83
C ILE A 106 -2.43 -7.24 -9.05
N VAL A 107 -1.58 -6.36 -9.56
CA VAL A 107 -0.59 -6.63 -10.61
C VAL A 107 0.79 -6.38 -10.02
N LEU A 108 1.58 -7.42 -9.87
CA LEU A 108 2.96 -7.34 -9.43
C LEU A 108 3.86 -7.15 -10.64
N MET A 109 4.52 -6.01 -10.72
CA MET A 109 5.44 -5.68 -11.82
C MET A 109 6.90 -5.79 -11.37
N LYS A 110 7.73 -6.38 -12.24
CA LYS A 110 9.16 -6.53 -12.02
C LYS A 110 9.91 -6.33 -13.32
N ASN A 111 10.96 -5.50 -13.31
CA ASN A 111 11.80 -5.19 -14.49
C ASN A 111 10.98 -4.76 -15.74
N GLY A 112 9.84 -4.07 -15.52
CA GLY A 112 8.96 -3.62 -16.60
C GLY A 112 7.98 -4.69 -17.11
N GLU A 113 7.98 -5.88 -16.53
CA GLU A 113 7.09 -6.98 -16.91
C GLU A 113 6.11 -7.33 -15.77
N VAL A 114 4.95 -7.86 -16.15
CA VAL A 114 3.98 -8.39 -15.18
C VAL A 114 4.48 -9.77 -14.71
N SER A 115 4.81 -9.87 -13.43
CA SER A 115 5.27 -11.11 -12.80
C SER A 115 4.11 -11.97 -12.29
N LEU A 116 3.13 -11.36 -11.65
CA LEU A 116 1.93 -12.01 -11.13
C LEU A 116 0.74 -11.06 -11.24
N GLU A 117 -0.45 -11.62 -11.40
CA GLU A 117 -1.70 -10.85 -11.28
C GLU A 117 -2.83 -11.70 -10.71
N GLY A 118 -3.73 -11.07 -9.95
CA GLY A 118 -4.89 -11.73 -9.37
C GLY A 118 -5.44 -11.02 -8.15
N ALA A 119 -6.45 -11.63 -7.52
CA ALA A 119 -6.88 -11.23 -6.18
C ALA A 119 -5.77 -11.54 -5.15
N ALA A 120 -5.68 -10.77 -4.06
CA ALA A 120 -4.64 -10.93 -3.04
C ALA A 120 -4.53 -12.37 -2.54
N GLU A 121 -5.65 -12.99 -2.17
CA GLU A 121 -5.71 -14.38 -1.70
C GLU A 121 -5.16 -15.38 -2.75
N SER A 122 -5.52 -15.17 -4.02
CA SER A 122 -5.10 -16.06 -5.12
C SER A 122 -3.59 -16.00 -5.35
N ILE A 123 -3.01 -14.81 -5.39
CA ILE A 123 -1.57 -14.64 -5.61
C ILE A 123 -0.74 -15.06 -4.39
N CYS A 124 -1.20 -14.78 -3.17
CA CYS A 124 -0.58 -15.25 -1.93
C CYS A 124 -0.60 -16.78 -1.82
N GLY A 125 -1.60 -17.44 -2.40
CA GLY A 125 -1.67 -18.90 -2.49
C GLY A 125 -0.44 -19.54 -3.14
N SER A 126 0.28 -18.83 -4.01
CA SER A 126 1.52 -19.32 -4.65
C SER A 126 2.67 -19.63 -3.68
N ILE A 127 2.65 -19.04 -2.48
CA ILE A 127 3.61 -19.30 -1.40
C ILE A 127 2.96 -19.96 -0.18
N SER A 128 1.80 -20.59 -0.36
CA SER A 128 1.13 -21.34 0.70
C SER A 128 2.01 -22.49 1.19
N GLY A 129 2.11 -22.65 2.53
CA GLY A 129 2.99 -23.64 3.15
C GLY A 129 4.47 -23.23 3.21
N MET A 130 4.84 -22.06 2.70
CA MET A 130 6.22 -21.55 2.71
C MET A 130 6.45 -20.46 3.76
N VAL A 131 5.40 -19.96 4.42
CA VAL A 131 5.52 -18.90 5.43
C VAL A 131 5.55 -19.51 6.81
N TRP A 132 6.56 -19.13 7.59
CA TRP A 132 6.86 -19.68 8.91
C TRP A 132 7.03 -18.59 9.95
N GLU A 133 6.52 -18.84 11.14
CA GLU A 133 6.78 -18.01 12.32
C GLU A 133 7.55 -18.81 13.36
N CYS A 134 8.63 -18.26 13.89
CA CYS A 134 9.43 -18.86 14.94
C CYS A 134 9.96 -17.80 15.91
N ALA A 135 10.24 -18.22 17.16
CA ALA A 135 10.92 -17.41 18.16
C ALA A 135 12.23 -18.12 18.53
N VAL A 136 13.34 -17.42 18.36
CA VAL A 136 14.70 -17.98 18.50
C VAL A 136 15.61 -17.06 19.31
N ALA A 137 16.74 -17.57 19.80
CA ALA A 137 17.77 -16.74 20.42
C ALA A 137 18.42 -15.80 19.38
N GLN A 138 19.00 -14.68 19.83
CA GLN A 138 19.59 -13.67 18.94
C GLN A 138 20.62 -14.26 17.96
N ALA A 139 21.52 -15.12 18.44
CA ALA A 139 22.54 -15.73 17.58
C ALA A 139 21.97 -16.60 16.46
N GLU A 140 20.89 -17.33 16.74
CA GLU A 140 20.18 -18.14 15.74
C GLU A 140 19.38 -17.26 14.77
N ALA A 141 18.82 -16.14 15.26
CA ALA A 141 18.13 -15.17 14.42
C ALA A 141 19.06 -14.60 13.34
N ASP A 142 20.28 -14.23 13.71
CA ASP A 142 21.27 -13.69 12.77
C ASP A 142 21.64 -14.70 11.66
N GLU A 143 21.72 -15.99 12.00
CA GLU A 143 21.91 -17.04 11.00
C GLU A 143 20.73 -17.22 10.07
N LEU A 144 19.50 -17.17 10.60
CA LEU A 144 18.28 -17.31 9.79
C LEU A 144 18.08 -16.12 8.86
N ILE A 145 18.38 -14.91 9.32
CA ILE A 145 18.32 -13.67 8.51
C ILE A 145 19.30 -13.74 7.33
N ALA A 146 20.47 -14.32 7.55
CA ALA A 146 21.47 -14.48 6.50
C ALA A 146 21.08 -15.53 5.44
N LYS A 147 20.29 -16.55 5.81
CA LYS A 147 19.94 -17.71 4.96
C LYS A 147 18.58 -17.58 4.25
N HIS A 148 17.64 -16.87 4.85
CA HIS A 148 16.24 -16.86 4.42
C HIS A 148 15.70 -15.45 4.14
N VAL A 149 14.55 -15.40 3.47
CA VAL A 149 13.80 -14.16 3.31
C VAL A 149 12.99 -13.92 4.59
N VAL A 150 13.46 -12.99 5.43
CA VAL A 150 12.75 -12.56 6.63
C VAL A 150 11.86 -11.38 6.27
N THR A 151 10.54 -11.54 6.46
CA THR A 151 9.53 -10.54 6.10
C THR A 151 9.11 -9.70 7.30
N ASN A 152 9.26 -10.22 8.51
CA ASN A 152 9.03 -9.47 9.74
C ASN A 152 9.96 -9.95 10.87
N LEU A 153 10.35 -9.02 11.72
CA LEU A 153 11.22 -9.26 12.87
C LEU A 153 10.80 -8.36 14.02
N HIS A 154 10.67 -8.91 15.23
CA HIS A 154 10.50 -8.12 16.44
C HIS A 154 11.14 -8.79 17.65
N ASN A 155 11.66 -7.97 18.57
CA ASN A 155 12.24 -8.45 19.80
C ASN A 155 11.17 -8.91 20.78
N THR A 156 11.42 -10.03 21.46
CA THR A 156 10.60 -10.58 22.53
C THR A 156 11.39 -10.65 23.85
N HIS A 157 10.75 -10.93 24.98
CA HIS A 157 11.44 -11.03 26.29
C HIS A 157 12.50 -12.14 26.33
N GLY A 158 12.47 -13.12 25.42
CA GLY A 158 13.38 -14.28 25.43
C GLY A 158 14.21 -14.45 24.15
N GLY A 159 14.15 -13.51 23.20
CA GLY A 159 14.83 -13.63 21.91
C GLY A 159 14.20 -12.78 20.82
N VAL A 160 14.18 -13.30 19.63
CA VAL A 160 13.65 -12.63 18.42
C VAL A 160 12.57 -13.50 17.78
N ALA A 161 11.41 -12.91 17.54
CA ALA A 161 10.39 -13.54 16.71
C ALA A 161 10.59 -13.14 15.25
N LEU A 162 10.62 -14.13 14.38
CA LEU A 162 10.86 -14.00 12.96
C LEU A 162 9.66 -14.51 12.17
N ARG A 163 9.33 -13.81 11.08
CA ARG A 163 8.46 -14.29 10.02
C ARG A 163 9.29 -14.50 8.76
N ILE A 164 9.32 -15.74 8.27
CA ILE A 164 10.28 -16.22 7.25
C ILE A 164 9.52 -16.84 6.09
N VAL A 165 9.95 -16.56 4.86
CA VAL A 165 9.51 -17.29 3.68
C VAL A 165 10.60 -18.28 3.28
N SER A 166 10.28 -19.57 3.34
CA SER A 166 11.19 -20.69 3.03
C SER A 166 10.43 -21.91 2.54
N GLU A 167 10.94 -22.60 1.54
CA GLU A 167 10.38 -23.86 1.03
C GLU A 167 10.45 -24.99 2.09
N ALA A 168 11.51 -24.98 2.91
CA ALA A 168 11.68 -25.90 4.01
C ALA A 168 11.43 -25.22 5.37
N ARG A 169 10.97 -26.00 6.33
CA ARG A 169 10.77 -25.55 7.72
C ARG A 169 12.11 -25.05 8.31
N PRO A 170 12.24 -23.76 8.68
CA PRO A 170 13.53 -23.16 9.03
C PRO A 170 14.08 -23.63 10.38
N THR A 171 13.21 -23.95 11.36
CA THR A 171 13.56 -24.49 12.67
C THR A 171 12.55 -25.55 13.11
N ALA A 172 12.93 -26.43 14.05
CA ALA A 172 12.04 -27.48 14.55
C ALA A 172 10.74 -26.93 15.13
N ASP A 173 10.79 -25.78 15.79
CA ASP A 173 9.67 -25.14 16.47
C ASP A 173 8.90 -24.12 15.58
N ALA A 174 9.33 -23.92 14.33
CA ALA A 174 8.64 -23.00 13.44
C ALA A 174 7.22 -23.48 13.13
N VAL A 175 6.26 -22.57 13.18
CA VAL A 175 4.85 -22.81 12.88
C VAL A 175 4.51 -22.25 11.52
N CYS A 176 3.82 -23.03 10.69
CA CYS A 176 3.35 -22.54 9.41
C CYS A 176 2.26 -21.48 9.60
N ALA A 177 2.39 -20.36 8.90
CA ALA A 177 1.48 -19.22 8.94
C ALA A 177 0.84 -18.96 7.58
N GLU A 178 -0.33 -18.31 7.57
CA GLU A 178 -0.97 -17.88 6.34
C GLU A 178 -0.15 -16.80 5.64
N PRO A 179 0.08 -16.91 4.32
CA PRO A 179 0.80 -15.89 3.56
C PRO A 179 0.07 -14.55 3.53
N LYS A 180 0.84 -13.47 3.66
CA LYS A 180 0.39 -12.10 3.44
C LYS A 180 0.98 -11.55 2.13
N LEU A 181 0.39 -10.50 1.61
CA LEU A 181 0.88 -9.85 0.40
C LEU A 181 2.32 -9.34 0.55
N GLU A 182 2.70 -8.89 1.75
CA GLU A 182 4.07 -8.47 2.05
C GLU A 182 5.08 -9.61 1.97
N ASP A 183 4.70 -10.83 2.42
CA ASP A 183 5.54 -12.03 2.30
C ASP A 183 5.81 -12.35 0.83
N LEU A 184 4.76 -12.33 0.00
CA LEU A 184 4.85 -12.57 -1.43
C LEU A 184 5.73 -11.51 -2.12
N TYR A 185 5.50 -10.23 -1.81
CA TYR A 185 6.28 -9.11 -2.36
C TYR A 185 7.77 -9.27 -2.05
N LEU A 186 8.14 -9.48 -0.79
CA LEU A 186 9.52 -9.63 -0.37
C LEU A 186 10.16 -10.92 -0.92
N TYR A 187 9.41 -12.01 -1.03
CA TYR A 187 9.87 -13.25 -1.65
C TYR A 187 10.26 -13.04 -3.11
N HIS A 188 9.43 -12.33 -3.91
CA HIS A 188 9.70 -12.06 -5.31
C HIS A 188 10.84 -11.07 -5.54
N PHE A 189 10.99 -10.08 -4.68
CA PHE A 189 11.98 -9.02 -4.86
C PHE A 189 13.32 -9.31 -4.16
N ARG A 190 13.32 -9.95 -2.98
CA ARG A 190 14.58 -10.26 -2.27
C ARG A 190 15.33 -11.46 -2.81
N ARG A 191 14.68 -12.45 -3.39
CA ARG A 191 15.35 -13.63 -3.94
C ARG A 191 16.39 -13.28 -5.01
N GLU A 192 16.30 -12.12 -5.65
CA GLU A 192 17.25 -11.65 -6.67
C GLU A 192 18.28 -10.66 -6.14
N LEU A 193 18.05 -10.01 -5.02
CA LEU A 193 19.02 -9.12 -4.38
C LEU A 193 20.16 -9.90 -3.71
N GLY A 194 20.26 -11.22 -4.00
CA GLY A 194 21.32 -12.14 -3.65
C GLY A 194 22.14 -11.69 -2.45
N ASN A 195 21.81 -12.17 -1.23
CA ASN A 195 22.68 -12.16 -0.05
C ASN A 195 23.49 -10.88 0.24
N GLU A 196 23.01 -9.69 -0.06
CA GLU A 196 23.60 -8.53 0.60
C GLU A 196 23.07 -8.46 2.04
N PRO A 197 23.95 -8.67 3.04
CA PRO A 197 23.57 -8.55 4.43
C PRO A 197 23.06 -7.13 4.67
N TYR A 198 21.99 -7.02 5.41
CA TYR A 198 21.45 -5.76 5.91
C TYR A 198 22.60 -4.97 6.56
N LYS A 199 23.16 -3.99 5.86
CA LYS A 199 24.06 -3.02 6.50
C LYS A 199 23.19 -2.06 7.27
N ALA A 200 23.21 -2.24 8.61
CA ALA A 200 22.59 -1.32 9.57
C ALA A 200 23.22 0.08 9.46
#